data_376bd9a48e46787a9bad5d8f442ebddd
#
_entry.id   376bd9a48e46787a9bad5d8f442ebddd
#
_cell.length_a   1.000
_cell.length_b   1.000
_cell.length_c   1.000
_cell.angle_alpha   90.00
_cell.angle_beta   90.00
_cell.angle_gamma   90.00
#
_symmetry.space_group_name_H-M   'P 1'
#
loop_
_entity.id
_entity.type
_entity.pdbx_description
1 polymer ?
#
loop_
_entity_poly.entity_id
_entity_poly.type
_entity_poly.pdbx_seq_one_letter_code
_entity_poly.pdbx_strand_id
1 'polypeptide(L)'
;MPTAIEYRRHYTGFTAKVEKACTDPKARRTLRQGRGRPVDDCNGMHRFLSVLTHGYGQRRVHYTVASLIAHVDPLDAVRAAHATSTEQPTTPAATNPDPAPDLDPYSPATWRKRPNLGATLAHAVRTADFNETRTDELLAVLVRLSENQLHRRLPSLTGRLIDADLTPDWPVLLDDLAQRDHDRGRVATRWQDAFYRTLYLTSKETP
;
A
#
# COMPACT_ATOMS: atom_id res chain seq x y z
N MET A 1 13.02 1.88 21.32
CA MET A 1 12.25 2.20 20.08
C MET A 1 12.14 0.96 19.24
N PRO A 2 11.00 0.69 18.59
CA PRO A 2 10.87 -0.46 17.71
C PRO A 2 11.86 -0.42 16.54
N THR A 3 12.34 -1.58 16.10
CA THR A 3 13.20 -1.73 14.93
C THR A 3 12.40 -1.60 13.63
N ALA A 4 13.07 -1.42 12.49
CA ALA A 4 12.40 -1.38 11.19
C ALA A 4 11.60 -2.66 10.88
N ILE A 5 12.08 -3.82 11.32
CA ILE A 5 11.39 -5.11 11.17
C ILE A 5 10.11 -5.15 12.02
N GLU A 6 10.17 -4.66 13.25
CA GLU A 6 9.01 -4.57 14.13
C GLU A 6 7.94 -3.61 13.59
N TYR A 7 8.35 -2.48 13.02
CA TYR A 7 7.43 -1.57 12.33
C TYR A 7 6.73 -2.26 11.15
N ARG A 8 7.45 -2.95 10.27
CA ARG A 8 6.87 -3.65 9.11
C ARG A 8 5.92 -4.76 9.53
N ARG A 9 6.27 -5.52 10.56
CA ARG A 9 5.39 -6.53 11.16
C ARG A 9 4.12 -5.89 11.73
N HIS A 10 4.27 -4.76 12.42
CA HIS A 10 3.14 -3.99 12.90
C HIS A 10 2.24 -3.51 11.75
N TYR A 11 2.80 -2.95 10.69
CA TYR A 11 2.04 -2.43 9.54
C TYR A 11 1.25 -3.55 8.85
N THR A 12 1.86 -4.71 8.65
CA THR A 12 1.15 -5.89 8.10
C THR A 12 0.03 -6.34 9.03
N GLY A 13 0.29 -6.45 10.31
CA GLY A 13 -0.74 -6.82 11.30
C GLY A 13 -1.84 -5.78 11.45
N PHE A 14 -1.50 -4.49 11.36
CA PHE A 14 -2.46 -3.39 11.40
C PHE A 14 -3.41 -3.43 10.20
N THR A 15 -2.88 -3.51 8.98
CA THR A 15 -3.72 -3.52 7.77
C THR A 15 -4.64 -4.73 7.74
N ALA A 16 -4.15 -5.93 8.08
CA ALA A 16 -4.98 -7.14 8.18
C ALA A 16 -6.12 -7.01 9.20
N LYS A 17 -5.87 -6.37 10.36
CA LYS A 17 -6.91 -6.11 11.36
C LYS A 17 -7.94 -5.09 10.86
N VAL A 18 -7.51 -4.07 10.12
CA VAL A 18 -8.42 -3.09 9.51
C VAL A 18 -9.28 -3.74 8.42
N GLU A 19 -8.70 -4.55 7.55
CA GLU A 19 -9.41 -5.31 6.52
C GLU A 19 -10.47 -6.22 7.17
N LYS A 20 -10.08 -6.96 8.21
CA LYS A 20 -11.01 -7.76 8.99
C LYS A 20 -12.12 -6.92 9.64
N ALA A 21 -11.82 -5.74 10.19
CA ALA A 21 -12.84 -4.85 10.75
C ALA A 21 -13.80 -4.33 9.67
N CYS A 22 -13.33 -4.15 8.43
CA CYS A 22 -14.15 -3.70 7.31
C CYS A 22 -15.16 -4.74 6.80
N THR A 23 -15.12 -5.99 7.27
CA THR A 23 -16.17 -6.97 7.01
C THR A 23 -17.48 -6.61 7.73
N ASP A 24 -17.40 -5.84 8.84
CA ASP A 24 -18.58 -5.23 9.46
C ASP A 24 -18.93 -3.92 8.73
N PRO A 25 -20.13 -3.81 8.13
CA PRO A 25 -20.56 -2.61 7.39
C PRO A 25 -20.54 -1.33 8.23
N LYS A 26 -20.81 -1.43 9.53
CA LYS A 26 -20.82 -0.28 10.45
C LYS A 26 -19.40 0.23 10.72
N ALA A 27 -18.46 -0.69 10.98
CA ALA A 27 -17.05 -0.34 11.15
C ALA A 27 -16.49 0.26 9.86
N ARG A 28 -16.74 -0.38 8.71
CA ARG A 28 -16.34 0.10 7.38
C ARG A 28 -16.85 1.52 7.11
N ARG A 29 -18.14 1.77 7.32
CA ARG A 29 -18.74 3.11 7.15
C ARG A 29 -18.05 4.15 8.03
N THR A 30 -17.73 3.79 9.27
CA THR A 30 -17.05 4.70 10.21
C THR A 30 -15.62 5.00 9.76
N LEU A 31 -14.87 3.98 9.35
CA LEU A 31 -13.49 4.14 8.88
C LEU A 31 -13.40 4.96 7.58
N ARG A 32 -14.39 4.83 6.68
CA ARG A 32 -14.49 5.66 5.46
C ARG A 32 -14.55 7.16 5.72
N GLN A 33 -15.00 7.59 6.90
CA GLN A 33 -15.12 9.01 7.22
C GLN A 33 -13.76 9.70 7.38
N GLY A 34 -12.68 8.96 7.60
CA GLY A 34 -11.34 9.49 7.82
C GLY A 34 -10.69 10.18 6.62
N ARG A 35 -10.94 9.74 5.42
CA ARG A 35 -10.52 10.30 4.09
C ARG A 35 -9.49 11.42 4.11
N GLY A 36 -8.28 11.16 4.62
CA GLY A 36 -7.19 12.14 4.69
C GLY A 36 -7.42 13.32 5.64
N ARG A 37 -8.43 13.23 6.51
CA ARG A 37 -8.69 14.22 7.56
C ARG A 37 -7.62 14.15 8.65
N PRO A 38 -7.41 15.25 9.40
CA PRO A 38 -6.66 15.22 10.65
C PRO A 38 -7.25 14.20 11.63
N VAL A 39 -6.42 13.65 12.50
CA VAL A 39 -6.84 12.63 13.49
C VAL A 39 -7.94 13.17 14.40
N ASP A 40 -7.85 14.45 14.78
CA ASP A 40 -8.79 15.11 15.68
C ASP A 40 -10.21 15.21 15.09
N ASP A 41 -10.33 15.18 13.75
CA ASP A 41 -11.61 15.18 13.05
C ASP A 41 -12.20 13.76 12.86
N CYS A 42 -11.49 12.72 13.34
CA CYS A 42 -11.81 11.32 13.11
C CYS A 42 -12.37 10.61 14.36
N ASN A 43 -13.18 11.29 15.18
CA ASN A 43 -13.65 10.82 16.48
C ASN A 43 -14.25 9.39 16.45
N GLY A 44 -15.04 9.05 15.45
CA GLY A 44 -15.63 7.72 15.32
C GLY A 44 -14.62 6.59 15.07
N MET A 45 -13.44 6.91 14.53
CA MET A 45 -12.41 5.93 14.20
C MET A 45 -11.57 5.52 15.43
N HIS A 46 -11.52 6.38 16.47
CA HIS A 46 -10.67 6.12 17.64
C HIS A 46 -10.99 4.78 18.32
N ARG A 47 -12.26 4.39 18.42
CA ARG A 47 -12.67 3.12 19.04
C ARG A 47 -12.09 1.89 18.32
N PHE A 48 -11.78 1.99 17.01
CA PHE A 48 -11.21 0.90 16.24
C PHE A 48 -9.68 0.95 16.17
N LEU A 49 -9.12 2.16 16.17
CA LEU A 49 -7.72 2.36 15.81
C LEU A 49 -6.81 2.72 17.00
N SER A 50 -7.34 3.29 18.10
CA SER A 50 -6.49 3.78 19.19
C SER A 50 -5.59 2.71 19.78
N VAL A 51 -6.13 1.51 20.02
CA VAL A 51 -5.36 0.38 20.56
C VAL A 51 -4.33 -0.12 19.53
N LEU A 52 -4.73 -0.17 18.25
CA LEU A 52 -3.88 -0.67 17.16
C LEU A 52 -2.70 0.25 16.86
N THR A 53 -2.82 1.54 17.15
CA THR A 53 -1.78 2.56 16.89
C THR A 53 -0.95 2.92 18.12
N HIS A 54 -1.27 2.32 19.28
CA HIS A 54 -0.58 2.62 20.53
C HIS A 54 0.91 2.24 20.45
N GLY A 55 1.79 3.16 20.82
CA GLY A 55 3.25 2.93 20.84
C GLY A 55 3.98 3.04 19.50
N TYR A 56 3.28 3.19 18.37
CA TYR A 56 3.89 3.23 17.03
C TYR A 56 4.01 4.62 16.42
N GLY A 57 3.54 5.66 17.11
CA GLY A 57 3.57 7.03 16.58
C GLY A 57 2.73 7.22 15.31
N GLN A 58 2.88 8.38 14.66
CA GLN A 58 2.33 8.70 13.32
C GLN A 58 0.87 8.27 13.12
N ARG A 59 0.02 8.55 14.11
CA ARG A 59 -1.41 8.18 14.11
C ARG A 59 -2.11 8.57 12.81
N ARG A 60 -1.77 9.74 12.25
CA ARG A 60 -2.38 10.24 11.03
C ARG A 60 -2.21 9.29 9.85
N VAL A 61 -1.02 8.73 9.67
CA VAL A 61 -0.74 7.78 8.58
C VAL A 61 -1.61 6.54 8.73
N HIS A 62 -1.69 5.97 9.93
CA HIS A 62 -2.54 4.82 10.22
C HIS A 62 -4.03 5.11 9.93
N TYR A 63 -4.53 6.27 10.36
CA TYR A 63 -5.93 6.68 10.15
C TYR A 63 -6.23 6.88 8.67
N THR A 64 -5.30 7.49 7.93
CA THR A 64 -5.45 7.64 6.49
C THR A 64 -5.51 6.27 5.81
N VAL A 65 -4.53 5.39 6.03
CA VAL A 65 -4.48 4.07 5.39
C VAL A 65 -5.72 3.23 5.78
N ALA A 66 -6.14 3.26 7.03
CA ALA A 66 -7.38 2.59 7.45
C ALA A 66 -8.61 3.10 6.69
N SER A 67 -8.68 4.41 6.43
CA SER A 67 -9.78 4.97 5.65
C SER A 67 -9.73 4.58 4.17
N LEU A 68 -8.54 4.40 3.60
CA LEU A 68 -8.35 3.94 2.22
C LEU A 68 -8.76 2.46 2.08
N ILE A 69 -8.33 1.59 3.00
CA ILE A 69 -8.73 0.18 3.05
C ILE A 69 -10.26 0.06 3.12
N ALA A 70 -10.92 0.89 3.92
CA ALA A 70 -12.37 0.86 4.05
C ALA A 70 -13.13 1.24 2.77
N HIS A 71 -12.45 1.78 1.75
CA HIS A 71 -13.03 2.08 0.43
C HIS A 71 -13.05 0.88 -0.51
N VAL A 72 -12.15 -0.10 -0.31
CA VAL A 72 -12.15 -1.33 -1.09
C VAL A 72 -13.44 -2.11 -0.80
N ASP A 73 -14.11 -2.61 -1.84
CA ASP A 73 -15.23 -3.51 -1.62
C ASP A 73 -14.72 -4.84 -1.06
N PRO A 74 -15.37 -5.41 -0.01
CA PRO A 74 -14.96 -6.72 0.50
C PRO A 74 -15.00 -7.83 -0.55
N LEU A 75 -15.88 -7.73 -1.53
CA LEU A 75 -15.95 -8.69 -2.64
C LEU A 75 -14.75 -8.54 -3.57
N ASP A 76 -14.30 -7.33 -3.82
CA ASP A 76 -13.11 -7.06 -4.64
C ASP A 76 -11.83 -7.45 -3.89
N ALA A 77 -11.77 -7.26 -2.58
CA ALA A 77 -10.67 -7.74 -1.76
C ALA A 77 -10.52 -9.28 -1.80
N VAL A 78 -11.63 -10.01 -1.77
CA VAL A 78 -11.63 -11.48 -1.93
C VAL A 78 -11.19 -11.87 -3.33
N ARG A 79 -11.67 -11.18 -4.36
CA ARG A 79 -11.31 -11.44 -5.77
C ARG A 79 -9.82 -11.20 -6.03
N ALA A 80 -9.26 -10.11 -5.50
CA ALA A 80 -7.83 -9.79 -5.59
C ALA A 80 -6.96 -10.84 -4.87
N ALA A 81 -7.38 -11.32 -3.69
CA ALA A 81 -6.69 -12.38 -2.97
C ALA A 81 -6.67 -13.72 -3.74
N HIS A 82 -7.74 -14.05 -4.45
CA HIS A 82 -7.79 -15.24 -5.31
C HIS A 82 -6.91 -15.10 -6.55
N ALA A 83 -6.84 -13.92 -7.17
CA ALA A 83 -6.00 -13.66 -8.33
C ALA A 83 -4.50 -13.85 -8.01
N THR A 84 -4.04 -13.37 -6.86
CA THR A 84 -2.66 -13.55 -6.41
C THR A 84 -2.31 -14.99 -6.01
N SER A 85 -3.29 -15.82 -5.67
CA SER A 85 -3.07 -17.24 -5.33
C SER A 85 -2.97 -18.15 -6.57
N THR A 86 -3.42 -17.70 -7.73
CA THR A 86 -3.48 -18.53 -8.95
C THR A 86 -2.21 -18.45 -9.80
N GLU A 87 -1.32 -17.50 -9.55
CA GLU A 87 -0.04 -17.34 -10.26
C GLU A 87 1.17 -18.03 -9.59
N GLN A 88 0.94 -19.01 -8.71
CA GLN A 88 2.02 -19.90 -8.31
C GLN A 88 2.13 -21.02 -9.33
N PRO A 89 3.18 -21.06 -10.19
CA PRO A 89 3.38 -22.16 -11.11
C PRO A 89 3.66 -23.43 -10.29
N THR A 90 2.74 -24.39 -10.36
CA THR A 90 2.98 -25.77 -9.93
C THR A 90 4.03 -26.38 -10.85
N THR A 91 5.29 -26.25 -10.47
CA THR A 91 6.36 -27.03 -11.10
C THR A 91 6.33 -28.47 -10.55
N PRO A 92 6.31 -29.51 -11.41
CA PRO A 92 6.36 -30.89 -10.95
C PRO A 92 7.65 -31.19 -10.23
N ALA A 93 7.55 -32.00 -9.19
CA ALA A 93 8.63 -32.45 -8.33
C ALA A 93 9.84 -32.95 -9.13
N ALA A 94 10.95 -32.27 -9.00
CA ALA A 94 12.26 -32.78 -9.32
C ALA A 94 13.28 -32.22 -8.33
N THR A 95 13.86 -33.16 -7.54
CA THR A 95 15.19 -33.11 -6.90
C THR A 95 15.47 -31.92 -5.97
N ASN A 96 15.67 -32.24 -4.67
CA ASN A 96 16.09 -31.33 -3.61
C ASN A 96 17.15 -30.32 -4.05
N PRO A 97 16.85 -29.02 -4.08
CA PRO A 97 17.82 -28.00 -3.82
C PRO A 97 17.83 -27.69 -2.32
N ASP A 98 18.99 -27.43 -1.77
CA ASP A 98 19.21 -26.89 -0.44
C ASP A 98 18.14 -25.87 -0.08
N PRO A 99 17.55 -25.88 1.13
CA PRO A 99 16.56 -24.88 1.51
C PRO A 99 17.20 -23.50 1.38
N ALA A 100 16.72 -22.73 0.40
CA ALA A 100 17.08 -21.33 0.27
C ALA A 100 16.87 -20.67 1.63
N PRO A 101 17.79 -19.80 2.11
CA PRO A 101 17.68 -19.20 3.43
C PRO A 101 16.32 -18.52 3.53
N ASP A 102 15.56 -18.93 4.54
CA ASP A 102 14.23 -18.42 4.86
C ASP A 102 14.35 -16.90 5.14
N LEU A 103 14.26 -16.10 4.08
CA LEU A 103 14.42 -14.65 4.18
C LEU A 103 13.18 -14.11 4.90
N ASP A 104 13.38 -13.64 6.15
CA ASP A 104 12.35 -12.95 6.92
C ASP A 104 11.55 -12.00 6.00
N PRO A 105 10.23 -12.19 5.83
CA PRO A 105 9.38 -11.38 4.95
C PRO A 105 9.42 -9.88 5.29
N TYR A 106 9.86 -9.54 6.49
CA TYR A 106 10.01 -8.17 6.97
C TYR A 106 11.44 -7.63 6.81
N SER A 107 12.36 -8.45 6.29
CA SER A 107 13.73 -8.00 6.04
C SER A 107 13.77 -6.86 5.02
N PRO A 108 14.76 -5.96 5.07
CA PRO A 108 14.88 -4.87 4.10
C PRO A 108 14.92 -5.34 2.65
N ALA A 109 15.54 -6.49 2.39
CA ALA A 109 15.67 -7.04 1.04
C ALA A 109 14.33 -7.53 0.49
N THR A 110 13.57 -8.31 1.28
CA THR A 110 12.25 -8.84 0.91
C THR A 110 11.21 -7.71 0.83
N TRP A 111 11.23 -6.79 1.79
CA TRP A 111 10.28 -5.68 1.84
C TRP A 111 10.38 -4.75 0.63
N ARG A 112 11.61 -4.48 0.15
CA ARG A 112 11.85 -3.63 -1.02
C ARG A 112 11.37 -4.24 -2.34
N LYS A 113 11.18 -5.55 -2.40
CA LYS A 113 10.64 -6.25 -3.59
C LYS A 113 9.12 -6.08 -3.71
N ARG A 114 8.43 -5.73 -2.62
CA ARG A 114 6.99 -5.50 -2.64
C ARG A 114 6.66 -4.23 -3.43
N PRO A 115 5.53 -4.22 -4.19
CA PRO A 115 5.13 -3.08 -4.97
C PRO A 115 4.80 -1.88 -4.06
N ASN A 116 5.42 -0.74 -4.34
CA ASN A 116 5.08 0.54 -3.73
C ASN A 116 4.08 1.32 -4.62
N LEU A 117 3.66 2.51 -4.17
CA LEU A 117 2.71 3.32 -4.93
C LEU A 117 3.18 3.62 -6.37
N GLY A 118 4.47 3.85 -6.59
CA GLY A 118 5.03 4.07 -7.93
C GLY A 118 4.87 2.84 -8.83
N ALA A 119 5.17 1.65 -8.34
CA ALA A 119 4.96 0.41 -9.08
C ALA A 119 3.48 0.16 -9.38
N THR A 120 2.59 0.43 -8.42
CA THR A 120 1.14 0.32 -8.63
C THR A 120 0.64 1.26 -9.73
N LEU A 121 1.14 2.51 -9.76
CA LEU A 121 0.79 3.48 -10.81
C LEU A 121 1.31 3.05 -12.19
N ALA A 122 2.53 2.53 -12.27
CA ALA A 122 3.06 1.99 -13.53
C ALA A 122 2.26 0.78 -14.01
N HIS A 123 1.83 -0.08 -13.09
CA HIS A 123 0.94 -1.20 -13.42
C HIS A 123 -0.40 -0.70 -13.97
N ALA A 124 -0.97 0.37 -13.38
CA ALA A 124 -2.20 0.98 -13.88
C ALA A 124 -2.06 1.52 -15.32
N VAL A 125 -0.91 2.09 -15.67
CA VAL A 125 -0.62 2.49 -17.06
C VAL A 125 -0.58 1.30 -18.00
N ARG A 126 -0.04 0.16 -17.56
CA ARG A 126 0.13 -1.03 -18.40
C ARG A 126 -1.13 -1.87 -18.57
N THR A 127 -2.01 -1.89 -17.59
CA THR A 127 -3.12 -2.86 -17.53
C THR A 127 -4.51 -2.24 -17.41
N ALA A 128 -4.61 -0.94 -17.09
CA ALA A 128 -5.88 -0.29 -16.76
C ALA A 128 -6.10 1.05 -17.50
N ASP A 129 -5.53 1.21 -18.68
CA ASP A 129 -5.70 2.38 -19.56
C ASP A 129 -5.41 3.75 -18.91
N PHE A 130 -4.57 3.77 -17.87
CA PHE A 130 -4.08 5.04 -17.35
C PHE A 130 -3.10 5.66 -18.35
N ASN A 131 -3.34 6.92 -18.69
CA ASN A 131 -2.46 7.64 -19.61
C ASN A 131 -1.07 7.85 -18.97
N GLU A 132 0.00 7.39 -19.65
CA GLU A 132 1.38 7.42 -19.16
C GLU A 132 1.81 8.84 -18.76
N THR A 133 1.68 9.80 -19.68
CA THR A 133 2.11 11.19 -19.44
C THR A 133 1.40 11.81 -18.24
N ARG A 134 0.07 11.63 -18.14
CA ARG A 134 -0.70 12.16 -17.01
C ARG A 134 -0.36 11.48 -15.69
N THR A 135 0.00 10.20 -15.73
CA THR A 135 0.38 9.44 -14.53
C THR A 135 1.77 9.83 -14.07
N ASP A 136 2.69 10.09 -14.98
CA ASP A 136 4.02 10.62 -14.67
C ASP A 136 3.92 12.04 -14.06
N GLU A 137 3.16 12.94 -14.67
CA GLU A 137 2.87 14.27 -14.12
C GLU A 137 2.24 14.18 -12.72
N LEU A 138 1.28 13.28 -12.54
CA LEU A 138 0.65 13.05 -11.24
C LEU A 138 1.68 12.58 -10.21
N LEU A 139 2.54 11.62 -10.55
CA LEU A 139 3.61 11.14 -9.66
C LEU A 139 4.57 12.28 -9.31
N ALA A 140 4.98 13.09 -10.30
CA ALA A 140 5.84 14.24 -10.10
C ALA A 140 5.22 15.27 -9.14
N VAL A 141 3.90 15.45 -9.18
CA VAL A 141 3.16 16.27 -8.21
C VAL A 141 3.14 15.61 -6.83
N LEU A 142 2.76 14.33 -6.74
CA LEU A 142 2.63 13.61 -5.45
C LEU A 142 3.91 13.64 -4.63
N VAL A 143 5.07 13.47 -5.27
CA VAL A 143 6.36 13.47 -4.57
C VAL A 143 6.73 14.84 -3.99
N ARG A 144 6.16 15.91 -4.53
CA ARG A 144 6.38 17.30 -4.10
C ARG A 144 5.37 17.80 -3.07
N LEU A 145 4.22 17.14 -2.90
CA LEU A 145 3.20 17.57 -1.96
C LEU A 145 3.71 17.56 -0.52
N SER A 146 3.25 18.51 0.28
CA SER A 146 3.38 18.42 1.73
C SER A 146 2.59 17.22 2.27
N GLU A 147 2.89 16.79 3.47
CA GLU A 147 2.17 15.68 4.12
C GLU A 147 0.65 15.91 4.11
N ASN A 148 0.21 17.10 4.56
CA ASN A 148 -1.20 17.47 4.57
C ASN A 148 -1.88 17.36 3.19
N GLN A 149 -1.20 17.82 2.15
CA GLN A 149 -1.72 17.79 0.79
C GLN A 149 -1.75 16.35 0.26
N LEU A 150 -0.72 15.55 0.54
CA LEU A 150 -0.66 14.16 0.12
C LEU A 150 -1.80 13.35 0.75
N HIS A 151 -1.99 13.43 2.07
CA HIS A 151 -3.09 12.74 2.75
C HIS A 151 -4.47 13.09 2.18
N ARG A 152 -4.67 14.34 1.76
CA ARG A 152 -5.93 14.76 1.10
C ARG A 152 -6.07 14.25 -0.33
N ARG A 153 -4.95 14.02 -1.03
CA ARG A 153 -4.95 13.53 -2.42
C ARG A 153 -5.07 12.01 -2.53
N LEU A 154 -4.51 11.27 -1.58
CA LEU A 154 -4.52 9.81 -1.58
C LEU A 154 -5.91 9.18 -1.77
N PRO A 155 -7.00 9.65 -1.12
CA PRO A 155 -8.32 9.04 -1.31
C PRO A 155 -8.84 9.07 -2.74
N SER A 156 -8.62 10.17 -3.46
CA SER A 156 -9.03 10.28 -4.87
C SER A 156 -8.15 9.41 -5.78
N LEU A 157 -6.86 9.33 -5.50
CA LEU A 157 -5.93 8.50 -6.25
C LEU A 157 -6.21 7.02 -6.05
N THR A 158 -6.28 6.58 -4.79
CA THR A 158 -6.54 5.17 -4.47
C THR A 158 -7.94 4.74 -4.92
N GLY A 159 -8.94 5.62 -4.86
CA GLY A 159 -10.26 5.34 -5.41
C GLY A 159 -10.17 4.98 -6.90
N ARG A 160 -9.48 5.79 -7.70
CA ARG A 160 -9.28 5.49 -9.13
C ARG A 160 -8.51 4.20 -9.39
N LEU A 161 -7.54 3.85 -8.55
CA LEU A 161 -6.83 2.57 -8.65
C LEU A 161 -7.76 1.40 -8.32
N ILE A 162 -8.56 1.53 -7.26
CA ILE A 162 -9.53 0.50 -6.85
C ILE A 162 -10.62 0.33 -7.92
N ASP A 163 -11.12 1.42 -8.52
CA ASP A 163 -12.08 1.37 -9.63
C ASP A 163 -11.52 0.65 -10.87
N ALA A 164 -10.19 0.55 -10.96
CA ALA A 164 -9.46 -0.18 -12.00
C ALA A 164 -8.97 -1.57 -11.53
N ASP A 165 -9.55 -2.14 -10.48
CA ASP A 165 -9.17 -3.41 -9.85
C ASP A 165 -7.71 -3.49 -9.36
N LEU A 166 -7.10 -2.34 -9.10
CA LEU A 166 -5.72 -2.23 -8.61
C LEU A 166 -5.68 -1.76 -7.17
N THR A 167 -5.26 -2.64 -6.28
CA THR A 167 -5.13 -2.31 -4.85
C THR A 167 -3.67 -2.06 -4.50
N PRO A 168 -3.32 -0.91 -3.90
CA PRO A 168 -1.98 -0.70 -3.35
C PRO A 168 -1.63 -1.73 -2.26
N ASP A 169 -0.35 -2.05 -2.14
CA ASP A 169 0.16 -2.80 -1.00
C ASP A 169 0.07 -1.93 0.26
N TRP A 170 -0.98 -2.12 1.06
CA TRP A 170 -1.29 -1.26 2.21
C TRP A 170 -0.19 -1.19 3.25
N PRO A 171 0.44 -2.30 3.67
CA PRO A 171 1.61 -2.28 4.55
C PRO A 171 2.77 -1.46 4.01
N VAL A 172 3.07 -1.59 2.71
CA VAL A 172 4.14 -0.83 2.06
C VAL A 172 3.77 0.64 1.95
N LEU A 173 2.53 0.96 1.59
CA LEU A 173 2.05 2.35 1.54
C LEU A 173 2.13 3.00 2.93
N LEU A 174 1.76 2.27 3.99
CA LEU A 174 1.83 2.76 5.36
C LEU A 174 3.28 3.03 5.77
N ASP A 175 4.22 2.11 5.46
CA ASP A 175 5.66 2.29 5.70
C ASP A 175 6.20 3.51 4.95
N ASP A 176 5.82 3.68 3.67
CA ASP A 176 6.24 4.81 2.86
C ASP A 176 5.76 6.15 3.41
N LEU A 177 4.50 6.24 3.79
CA LEU A 177 3.94 7.46 4.37
C LEU A 177 4.58 7.76 5.73
N ALA A 178 4.85 6.73 6.54
CA ALA A 178 5.51 6.86 7.82
C ALA A 178 6.96 7.34 7.70
N GLN A 179 7.70 6.81 6.72
CA GLN A 179 9.08 7.23 6.47
C GLN A 179 9.17 8.62 5.84
N ARG A 180 8.14 9.03 5.07
CA ARG A 180 8.12 10.33 4.39
C ARG A 180 8.20 11.51 5.34
N ASP A 181 7.69 11.37 6.53
CA ASP A 181 7.78 12.39 7.60
C ASP A 181 9.23 12.70 7.99
N HIS A 182 10.10 11.69 7.89
CA HIS A 182 11.52 11.79 8.25
C HIS A 182 12.43 12.01 7.05
N ASP A 183 12.14 11.37 5.91
CA ASP A 183 12.95 11.43 4.69
C ASP A 183 12.08 11.40 3.43
N ARG A 184 11.49 12.54 3.14
CA ARG A 184 10.64 12.73 1.98
C ARG A 184 11.37 12.46 0.65
N GLY A 185 12.63 12.86 0.55
CA GLY A 185 13.43 12.72 -0.66
C GLY A 185 13.63 11.25 -1.02
N ARG A 186 13.96 10.43 -0.03
CA ARG A 186 14.15 8.99 -0.22
C ARG A 186 12.88 8.27 -0.68
N VAL A 187 11.75 8.59 -0.07
CA VAL A 187 10.46 7.99 -0.49
C VAL A 187 10.08 8.44 -1.90
N ALA A 188 10.28 9.73 -2.22
CA ALA A 188 10.03 10.27 -3.56
C ALA A 188 10.85 9.54 -4.62
N THR A 189 12.16 9.41 -4.43
CA THR A 189 13.06 8.67 -5.34
C THR A 189 12.61 7.22 -5.47
N ARG A 190 12.27 6.55 -4.38
CA ARG A 190 11.81 5.15 -4.41
C ARG A 190 10.53 4.96 -5.22
N TRP A 191 9.57 5.88 -5.14
CA TRP A 191 8.34 5.82 -5.94
C TRP A 191 8.62 6.05 -7.43
N GLN A 192 9.44 7.04 -7.76
CA GLN A 192 9.84 7.32 -9.15
C GLN A 192 10.63 6.16 -9.76
N ASP A 193 11.64 5.65 -9.05
CA ASP A 193 12.43 4.50 -9.52
C ASP A 193 11.56 3.27 -9.77
N ALA A 194 10.62 2.99 -8.86
CA ALA A 194 9.71 1.86 -9.02
C ALA A 194 8.75 2.06 -10.19
N PHE A 195 8.25 3.28 -10.40
CA PHE A 195 7.39 3.62 -11.54
C PHE A 195 8.10 3.36 -12.86
N TYR A 196 9.28 3.96 -13.06
CA TYR A 196 9.99 3.82 -14.32
C TYR A 196 10.54 2.41 -14.56
N ARG A 197 11.00 1.72 -13.51
CA ARG A 197 11.41 0.30 -13.65
C ARG A 197 10.26 -0.57 -14.08
N THR A 198 9.11 -0.46 -13.44
CA THR A 198 7.93 -1.27 -13.77
C THR A 198 7.42 -0.94 -15.16
N LEU A 199 7.48 0.33 -15.57
CA LEU A 199 6.99 0.75 -16.89
C LEU A 199 7.90 0.26 -18.02
N TYR A 200 9.22 0.39 -17.88
CA TYR A 200 10.16 0.21 -19.00
C TYR A 200 10.98 -1.08 -18.96
N LEU A 201 11.29 -1.65 -17.79
CA LEU A 201 12.12 -2.86 -17.71
C LEU A 201 11.32 -4.14 -17.93
N THR A 202 10.09 -4.21 -17.44
CA THR A 202 9.21 -5.36 -17.68
C THR A 202 8.68 -5.45 -19.13
N SER A 203 8.81 -4.38 -19.92
CA SER A 203 8.41 -4.38 -21.34
C SER A 203 9.42 -5.10 -22.25
N LYS A 204 10.60 -5.51 -21.74
CA LYS A 204 11.63 -6.20 -22.52
C LYS A 204 11.53 -7.73 -22.51
N GLU A 205 10.58 -8.31 -21.76
CA GLU A 205 10.44 -9.77 -21.62
C GLU A 205 9.31 -10.38 -22.46
N THR A 206 8.73 -9.64 -23.40
CA THR A 206 7.80 -10.24 -24.37
C THR A 206 8.51 -10.33 -25.73
N PRO A 207 8.94 -11.52 -26.17
CA PRO A 207 9.43 -11.75 -27.53
C PRO A 207 8.31 -11.71 -28.57
#